data_b271065919b2994a94d87707fc4defcf
#
_entry.id   b271065919b2994a94d87707fc4defcf
#
_cell.length_a   1.000
_cell.length_b   1.000
_cell.length_c   1.000
_cell.angle_alpha   90.00
_cell.angle_beta   90.00
_cell.angle_gamma   90.00
#
_symmetry.space_group_name_H-M   'P 1'
#
loop_
_entity.id
_entity.type
_entity.pdbx_description
1 polymer ?
#
loop_
_entity_poly.entity_id
_entity_poly.type
_entity_poly.pdbx_seq_one_letter_code
_entity_poly.pdbx_strand_id
1 'polypeptide(L)' 'MTQAFRLRAIMKQGTAASLPETWMHYPSVAEAHAGAKLMYQNDRVLRVMVVTDGEGSFVDWIER' A
#
# COMPACT_ATOMS: atom_id res chain seq x y z
N MET A 1 0.45 -16.42 -15.34
CA MET A 1 0.96 -16.15 -14.00
C MET A 1 0.26 -14.95 -13.40
N THR A 2 -0.22 -15.10 -12.19
CA THR A 2 -0.93 -14.03 -11.52
C THR A 2 0.08 -13.07 -10.93
N GLN A 3 0.01 -11.82 -11.32
CA GLN A 3 0.84 -10.79 -10.72
C GLN A 3 0.22 -10.36 -9.40
N ALA A 4 1.04 -10.28 -8.37
CA ALA A 4 0.60 -9.81 -7.06
C ALA A 4 1.11 -8.39 -6.83
N PHE A 5 0.41 -7.67 -5.95
CA PHE A 5 0.73 -6.29 -5.61
C PHE A 5 0.86 -6.15 -4.11
N ARG A 6 1.61 -5.15 -3.70
CA ARG A 6 1.77 -4.80 -2.29
C ARG A 6 1.58 -3.31 -2.13
N LEU A 7 1.35 -2.89 -0.89
CA LEU A 7 1.19 -1.48 -0.56
C LEU A 7 2.38 -1.00 0.24
N ARG A 8 2.81 0.22 -0.06
CA ARG A 8 3.80 0.91 0.74
C ARG A 8 3.22 2.23 1.22
N ALA A 9 3.42 2.52 2.49
CA ALA A 9 2.88 3.73 3.09
C ALA A 9 3.99 4.70 3.44
N ILE A 10 3.75 5.97 3.18
CA ILE A 10 4.60 7.06 3.65
C ILE A 10 3.93 7.64 4.86
N MET A 11 4.62 7.58 5.99
CA MET A 11 4.09 8.01 7.28
C MET A 11 4.57 9.42 7.61
N LYS A 12 3.77 10.12 8.41
CA LYS A 12 4.14 11.43 8.92
C LYS A 12 5.34 11.32 9.83
N GLN A 13 6.26 12.29 9.73
CA GLN A 13 7.42 12.43 10.61
C GLN A 13 8.31 11.20 10.65
N GLY A 14 8.37 10.45 9.57
CA GLY A 14 9.26 9.31 9.48
C GLY A 14 8.95 8.20 10.46
N THR A 15 7.72 8.13 10.94
CA THR A 15 7.32 7.07 11.85
C THR A 15 7.30 5.75 11.10
N ALA A 16 8.14 4.82 11.50
CA ALA A 16 8.11 3.48 10.96
C ALA A 16 7.00 2.72 11.66
N ALA A 17 5.81 2.73 11.11
CA ALA A 17 4.73 1.94 11.64
C ALA A 17 4.51 0.73 10.74
N SER A 18 4.50 -0.45 11.32
CA SER A 18 4.13 -1.66 10.63
C SER A 18 2.62 -1.73 10.54
N LEU A 19 2.09 -1.38 9.38
CA LEU A 19 0.66 -1.54 9.15
C LEU A 19 0.42 -2.93 8.56
N PRO A 20 -0.59 -3.66 9.06
CA PRO A 20 -0.86 -5.01 8.55
C PRO A 20 -1.05 -5.04 7.04
N GLU A 21 -1.66 -4.01 6.47
CA GLU A 21 -1.94 -3.93 5.05
C GLU A 21 -0.67 -3.93 4.20
N THR A 22 0.47 -3.47 4.74
CA THR A 22 1.73 -3.45 4.00
C THR A 22 2.34 -4.84 3.86
N TRP A 23 1.89 -5.79 4.65
CA TRP A 23 2.39 -7.17 4.61
C TRP A 23 1.51 -8.07 3.75
N MET A 24 0.36 -7.57 3.30
CA MET A 24 -0.57 -8.36 2.52
C MET A 24 -0.23 -8.33 1.04
N HIS A 25 -0.58 -9.40 0.36
CA HIS A 25 -0.43 -9.50 -1.09
C HIS A 25 -1.82 -9.39 -1.71
N TYR A 26 -1.92 -8.55 -2.74
CA TYR A 26 -3.20 -8.30 -3.40
C TYR A 26 -3.15 -8.84 -4.82
N PRO A 27 -4.17 -9.58 -5.27
CA PRO A 27 -4.15 -10.16 -6.61
C PRO A 27 -4.48 -9.16 -7.71
N SER A 28 -4.97 -7.98 -7.37
CA SER A 28 -5.31 -6.97 -8.36
C SER A 28 -5.11 -5.58 -7.77
N VAL A 29 -5.00 -4.59 -8.67
CA VAL A 29 -4.90 -3.19 -8.25
C VAL A 29 -6.17 -2.75 -7.53
N ALA A 30 -7.33 -3.24 -7.97
CA ALA A 30 -8.61 -2.91 -7.33
C ALA A 30 -8.63 -3.32 -5.86
N GLU A 31 -8.13 -4.52 -5.57
CA GLU A 31 -8.07 -4.99 -4.18
C GLU A 31 -7.01 -4.25 -3.38
N ALA A 32 -5.89 -3.88 -4.03
CA ALA A 32 -4.89 -3.05 -3.38
C ALA A 32 -5.47 -1.68 -3.00
N HIS A 33 -6.30 -1.10 -3.86
CA HIS A 33 -7.00 0.14 -3.55
C HIS A 33 -7.86 0.02 -2.29
N ALA A 34 -8.59 -1.09 -2.17
CA ALA A 34 -9.42 -1.31 -0.99
C ALA A 34 -8.56 -1.39 0.28
N GLY A 35 -7.42 -2.08 0.21
CA GLY A 35 -6.50 -2.14 1.33
C GLY A 35 -5.93 -0.77 1.69
N ALA A 36 -5.59 0.03 0.67
CA ALA A 36 -5.07 1.37 0.90
C ALA A 36 -6.08 2.26 1.61
N LYS A 37 -7.36 2.14 1.27
CA LYS A 37 -8.39 2.92 1.93
C LYS A 37 -8.50 2.58 3.41
N LEU A 38 -8.28 1.33 3.77
CA LEU A 38 -8.22 0.93 5.17
C LEU A 38 -7.02 1.58 5.87
N MET A 39 -5.88 1.64 5.18
CA MET A 39 -4.70 2.28 5.76
C MET A 39 -4.93 3.76 6.03
N TYR A 40 -5.71 4.43 5.20
CA TYR A 40 -6.01 5.85 5.36
C TYR A 40 -6.91 6.15 6.56
N GLN A 41 -7.44 5.13 7.22
CA GLN A 41 -8.11 5.33 8.50
C GLN A 41 -7.12 5.73 9.61
N ASN A 42 -5.84 5.50 9.39
CA ASN A 42 -4.79 5.94 10.29
C ASN A 42 -4.34 7.35 9.89
N ASP A 43 -4.47 8.30 10.80
CA ASP A 43 -4.14 9.70 10.54
C ASP A 43 -2.67 9.94 10.23
N ARG A 44 -1.81 9.01 10.61
CA ARG A 44 -0.37 9.15 10.38
C ARG A 44 0.05 8.77 8.98
N VAL A 45 -0.83 8.18 8.20
CA VAL A 45 -0.54 7.81 6.82
C VAL A 45 -0.71 9.03 5.93
N LEU A 46 0.39 9.45 5.27
CA LEU A 46 0.36 10.58 4.34
C LEU A 46 -0.06 10.13 2.96
N ARG A 47 0.60 9.11 2.43
CA ARG A 47 0.33 8.60 1.09
C ARG A 47 0.54 7.10 1.06
N VAL A 48 -0.17 6.46 0.16
CA VAL A 48 -0.01 5.02 -0.08
C VAL A 48 0.28 4.81 -1.54
N MET A 49 1.22 3.93 -1.85
CA MET A 49 1.47 3.55 -3.24
C MET A 49 1.36 2.05 -3.41
N VAL A 50 0.96 1.65 -4.61
CA VAL A 50 0.92 0.26 -5.01
C VAL A 50 2.22 -0.07 -5.71
N VAL A 51 2.82 -1.18 -5.33
CA VAL A 51 4.03 -1.69 -5.97
C VAL A 51 3.83 -3.15 -6.34
N THR A 52 4.62 -3.63 -7.30
CA THR A 52 4.60 -5.05 -7.63
C THR A 52 5.26 -5.84 -6.53
N ASP A 53 4.75 -7.05 -6.28
CA ASP A 53 5.23 -7.87 -5.17
C ASP A 53 6.68 -8.32 -5.36
N GLY A 54 7.04 -8.78 -6.55
CA GLY A 54 8.36 -9.36 -6.79
C GLY A 54 9.48 -8.34 -6.78
N GLU A 55 9.33 -7.28 -7.55
CA GLU A 55 10.40 -6.31 -7.76
C GLU A 55 10.22 -5.03 -6.97
N GLY A 56 9.04 -4.81 -6.43
CA GLY A 56 8.73 -3.58 -5.73
C GLY A 56 8.63 -2.37 -6.66
N SER A 57 8.35 -2.61 -7.93
CA SER A 57 8.23 -1.54 -8.92
C SER A 57 6.97 -0.71 -8.69
N PHE A 58 7.11 0.60 -8.82
CA PHE A 58 5.98 1.51 -8.65
C PHE A 58 4.89 1.24 -9.68
N VAL A 59 3.65 1.18 -9.22
CA VAL A 59 2.48 1.03 -10.09
C VAL A 59 1.66 2.30 -10.10
N ASP A 60 1.21 2.75 -8.92
CA ASP A 60 0.36 3.93 -8.84
C ASP A 60 0.31 4.46 -7.41
N TRP A 61 -0.05 5.74 -7.30
CA TRP A 61 -0.38 6.36 -6.03
C TRP A 61 -1.86 6.19 -5.75
N ILE A 62 -2.20 5.97 -4.48
CA ILE A 62 -3.59 5.92 -4.06
C ILE A 62 -3.83 7.10 -3.12
N GLU A 63 -4.65 8.05 -3.57
CA GLU A 63 -4.93 9.23 -2.78
C GLU A 63 -5.96 8.93 -1.68
N ARG A 64 -5.88 9.75 -0.63
CA ARG A 64 -6.79 9.61 0.50
C ARG A 64 -8.24 9.89 0.10
#